data_62cd85e92279c2a052ae6e08088c6ea2
#
_entry.id   62cd85e92279c2a052ae6e08088c6ea2
#
_cell.length_a   1.000
_cell.length_b   1.000
_cell.length_c   1.000
_cell.angle_alpha   90.00
_cell.angle_beta   90.00
_cell.angle_gamma   90.00
#
_symmetry.space_group_name_H-M   'P 1'
#
loop_
_entity.id
_entity.type
_entity.pdbx_description
1 polymer ?
#
loop_
_entity_poly.entity_id
_entity_poly.type
_entity_poly.pdbx_seq_one_letter_code
_entity_poly.pdbx_strand_id
1 'polypeptide(L)'
;MMFQEQIDLLQQKGLYRSLKSVGYIDRQYIEVENKRCTNYTSNDYLGLGQIAFDKDDFERFMRKYSYHLSSSRLISGSSTAYEEIETMLAGWLGYSACTILNSGYDANLALFNIFKNTNCVVFSDQENHASIIDGIKLSGLEKVIYKHLDIADLEKRLEKYPNQNIPKIIISDSVFSTNGDVVDIGQLVSLKHKYNATLILDVSHSFGIENYSNYQGVDILTSSLSKACGAYGGVILSSNDVKDMLINHGRPLIYSSSLPIYNLYFIKRNIEKLINADDRRTKLNSLSKYFNQKLKALNVNYNSSNSPIKFIEFDDIEAAENIHQTLLKHHVFTSYLRYPTVTKPMLRISLSYFHTEQYIDRLFEILHQED
;
A
#
# COMPACT_ATOMS: atom_id res chain seq x y z
N MET A 1 -13.97 30.51 16.78
CA MET A 1 -14.53 29.50 15.85
C MET A 1 -14.16 28.13 16.39
N MET A 2 -15.01 27.12 16.24
CA MET A 2 -14.91 25.79 16.88
C MET A 2 -13.55 25.07 16.70
N PHE A 3 -12.86 25.28 15.59
CA PHE A 3 -11.61 24.59 15.30
C PHE A 3 -10.35 25.45 15.44
N GLN A 4 -10.47 26.77 15.66
CA GLN A 4 -9.31 27.68 15.64
C GLN A 4 -8.28 27.33 16.74
N GLU A 5 -8.75 27.11 17.95
CA GLU A 5 -7.88 26.76 19.10
C GLU A 5 -7.12 25.43 18.83
N GLN A 6 -7.80 24.45 18.18
CA GLN A 6 -7.15 23.18 17.83
C GLN A 6 -6.09 23.37 16.72
N ILE A 7 -6.36 24.23 15.74
CA ILE A 7 -5.42 24.57 14.68
C ILE A 7 -4.20 25.26 15.27
N ASP A 8 -4.42 26.26 16.13
CA ASP A 8 -3.34 27.01 16.81
C ASP A 8 -2.47 26.06 17.65
N LEU A 9 -3.10 25.11 18.35
CA LEU A 9 -2.38 24.11 19.12
C LEU A 9 -1.53 23.17 18.23
N LEU A 10 -2.06 22.77 17.06
CA LEU A 10 -1.29 21.98 16.09
C LEU A 10 -0.09 22.77 15.54
N GLN A 11 -0.25 24.07 15.29
CA GLN A 11 0.83 24.95 14.83
C GLN A 11 1.89 25.12 15.93
N GLN A 12 1.48 25.43 17.15
CA GLN A 12 2.38 25.57 18.30
C GLN A 12 3.20 24.30 18.58
N LYS A 13 2.59 23.12 18.38
CA LYS A 13 3.27 21.81 18.55
C LYS A 13 4.07 21.38 17.33
N GLY A 14 4.13 22.16 16.26
CA GLY A 14 4.75 21.76 15.02
C GLY A 14 4.07 20.57 14.32
N LEU A 15 2.82 20.27 14.65
CA LEU A 15 2.07 19.11 14.11
C LEU A 15 1.13 19.48 12.97
N TYR A 16 1.01 20.77 12.66
CA TYR A 16 0.17 21.23 11.56
C TYR A 16 0.65 20.68 10.23
N ARG A 17 -0.28 20.17 9.43
CA ARG A 17 -0.05 19.61 8.10
C ARG A 17 -0.68 20.46 7.03
N SER A 18 0.02 20.64 5.92
CA SER A 18 -0.48 21.31 4.74
C SER A 18 -0.27 20.44 3.50
N LEU A 19 -1.15 20.57 2.51
CA LEU A 19 -0.95 19.95 1.21
C LEU A 19 0.07 20.75 0.43
N LYS A 20 1.08 20.05 -0.13
CA LYS A 20 2.03 20.66 -1.07
C LYS A 20 1.49 20.48 -2.49
N SER A 21 1.43 21.58 -3.24
CA SER A 21 1.14 21.52 -4.67
C SER A 21 2.39 21.06 -5.41
N VAL A 22 2.25 20.07 -6.26
CA VAL A 22 3.33 19.55 -7.09
C VAL A 22 2.89 19.50 -8.54
N GLY A 23 3.78 19.88 -9.47
CA GLY A 23 3.57 19.69 -10.91
C GLY A 23 4.18 18.37 -11.38
N TYR A 24 3.46 17.66 -12.25
CA TYR A 24 4.06 16.52 -12.95
C TYR A 24 4.95 17.03 -14.09
N ILE A 25 6.16 16.49 -14.21
CA ILE A 25 7.04 16.80 -15.33
C ILE A 25 7.17 15.57 -16.23
N ASP A 26 7.87 14.54 -15.78
CA ASP A 26 8.15 13.34 -16.57
C ASP A 26 8.72 12.25 -15.66
N ARG A 27 8.25 11.01 -15.77
CA ARG A 27 8.84 9.80 -15.17
C ARG A 27 9.26 9.99 -13.71
N GLN A 28 10.57 10.17 -13.49
CA GLN A 28 11.17 10.36 -12.17
C GLN A 28 11.24 11.82 -11.72
N TYR A 29 10.66 12.75 -12.47
CA TYR A 29 10.72 14.18 -12.15
C TYR A 29 9.36 14.78 -11.83
N ILE A 30 9.35 15.63 -10.81
CA ILE A 30 8.21 16.46 -10.44
C ILE A 30 8.68 17.91 -10.27
N GLU A 31 7.75 18.84 -10.33
CA GLU A 31 7.97 20.23 -9.95
C GLU A 31 7.49 20.45 -8.51
N VAL A 32 8.38 20.93 -7.66
CA VAL A 32 8.10 21.32 -6.28
C VAL A 32 8.63 22.73 -6.08
N GLU A 33 7.79 23.67 -5.66
CA GLU A 33 8.19 25.06 -5.43
C GLU A 33 8.90 25.69 -6.66
N ASN A 34 8.35 25.43 -7.86
CA ASN A 34 8.90 25.85 -9.16
C ASN A 34 10.30 25.27 -9.47
N LYS A 35 10.71 24.20 -8.84
CA LYS A 35 11.97 23.50 -9.10
C LYS A 35 11.69 22.10 -9.64
N ARG A 36 12.40 21.73 -10.70
CA ARG A 36 12.40 20.34 -11.20
C ARG A 36 13.23 19.47 -10.25
N CYS A 37 12.58 18.52 -9.58
CA CYS A 37 13.20 17.65 -8.60
C CYS A 37 13.12 16.17 -9.02
N THR A 38 14.16 15.40 -8.70
CA THR A 38 14.09 13.93 -8.73
C THR A 38 13.12 13.47 -7.64
N ASN A 39 12.15 12.66 -8.02
CA ASN A 39 11.03 12.26 -7.17
C ASN A 39 11.29 10.92 -6.48
N TYR A 40 11.53 10.95 -5.18
CA TYR A 40 11.62 9.75 -4.33
C TYR A 40 10.37 9.54 -3.45
N THR A 41 9.22 10.12 -3.82
CA THR A 41 7.98 10.01 -3.03
C THR A 41 6.90 9.16 -3.69
N SER A 42 7.04 8.86 -5.00
CA SER A 42 6.04 8.11 -5.74
C SER A 42 6.01 6.63 -5.33
N ASN A 43 4.81 6.09 -5.18
CA ASN A 43 4.58 4.66 -4.97
C ASN A 43 4.32 3.91 -6.30
N ASP A 44 4.40 4.56 -7.45
CA ASP A 44 4.40 3.89 -8.77
C ASP A 44 5.74 3.19 -9.01
N TYR A 45 5.99 2.15 -8.23
CA TYR A 45 7.29 1.46 -8.16
C TYR A 45 7.75 0.91 -9.50
N LEU A 46 6.83 0.41 -10.30
CA LEU A 46 7.11 -0.17 -11.62
C LEU A 46 6.90 0.82 -12.77
N GLY A 47 6.46 2.05 -12.49
CA GLY A 47 6.26 3.09 -13.49
C GLY A 47 5.13 2.80 -14.49
N LEU A 48 4.16 1.98 -14.10
CA LEU A 48 3.06 1.59 -14.99
C LEU A 48 2.02 2.69 -15.17
N GLY A 49 1.85 3.55 -14.17
CA GLY A 49 0.94 4.69 -14.23
C GLY A 49 1.32 5.75 -15.26
N GLN A 50 2.58 5.74 -15.71
CA GLN A 50 3.13 6.73 -16.65
C GLN A 50 3.33 6.18 -18.07
N ILE A 51 2.91 4.95 -18.36
CA ILE A 51 3.00 4.38 -19.69
C ILE A 51 1.90 5.00 -20.57
N ALA A 52 2.26 5.54 -21.72
CA ALA A 52 1.30 6.02 -22.72
C ALA A 52 0.29 4.93 -23.09
N PHE A 53 -0.95 5.29 -23.32
CA PHE A 53 -2.02 4.38 -23.72
C PHE A 53 -2.35 4.55 -25.22
N ASP A 54 -2.86 3.49 -25.82
CA ASP A 54 -3.37 3.51 -27.16
C ASP A 54 -4.75 4.18 -27.19
N LYS A 55 -4.91 5.25 -27.98
CA LYS A 55 -6.14 6.03 -28.04
C LYS A 55 -7.29 5.24 -28.66
N ASP A 56 -7.01 4.45 -29.68
CA ASP A 56 -8.04 3.67 -30.39
C ASP A 56 -8.54 2.53 -29.49
N ASP A 57 -7.64 1.91 -28.72
CA ASP A 57 -8.01 0.90 -27.75
C ASP A 57 -8.85 1.49 -26.61
N PHE A 58 -8.45 2.64 -26.11
CA PHE A 58 -9.23 3.39 -25.10
C PHE A 58 -10.62 3.74 -25.62
N GLU A 59 -10.74 4.26 -26.84
CA GLU A 59 -12.04 4.58 -27.44
C GLU A 59 -12.90 3.34 -27.65
N ARG A 60 -12.33 2.22 -28.12
CA ARG A 60 -13.07 0.95 -28.24
C ARG A 60 -13.63 0.50 -26.91
N PHE A 61 -12.82 0.59 -25.84
CA PHE A 61 -13.25 0.24 -24.51
C PHE A 61 -14.41 1.14 -24.04
N MET A 62 -14.28 2.47 -24.21
CA MET A 62 -15.32 3.42 -23.82
C MET A 62 -16.62 3.20 -24.58
N ARG A 63 -16.56 2.89 -25.88
CA ARG A 63 -17.76 2.58 -26.69
C ARG A 63 -18.45 1.31 -26.22
N LYS A 64 -17.69 0.30 -25.77
CA LYS A 64 -18.24 -0.97 -25.26
C LYS A 64 -18.94 -0.82 -23.92
N TYR A 65 -18.38 -0.02 -22.98
CA TYR A 65 -18.80 -0.01 -21.58
C TYR A 65 -19.41 1.32 -21.12
N SER A 66 -19.53 2.34 -21.99
CA SER A 66 -19.88 3.72 -21.64
C SER A 66 -18.77 4.44 -20.88
N TYR A 67 -19.00 5.69 -20.46
CA TYR A 67 -17.98 6.48 -19.73
C TYR A 67 -18.18 6.41 -18.21
N HIS A 68 -19.44 6.40 -17.78
CA HIS A 68 -19.79 6.41 -16.35
C HIS A 68 -21.18 5.83 -16.15
N LEU A 69 -21.37 5.01 -15.12
CA LEU A 69 -22.66 4.38 -14.86
C LEU A 69 -23.49 5.14 -13.79
N SER A 70 -22.89 6.10 -13.08
CA SER A 70 -23.55 6.98 -12.10
C SER A 70 -24.39 6.23 -11.07
N SER A 71 -23.95 5.04 -10.65
CA SER A 71 -24.67 4.16 -9.73
C SER A 71 -23.70 3.37 -8.86
N SER A 72 -24.18 2.82 -7.76
CA SER A 72 -23.43 1.82 -6.98
C SER A 72 -23.35 0.48 -7.72
N ARG A 73 -22.33 -0.31 -7.39
CA ARG A 73 -22.14 -1.65 -7.97
C ARG A 73 -23.35 -2.57 -7.74
N LEU A 74 -24.00 -2.43 -6.58
CA LEU A 74 -25.17 -3.26 -6.23
C LEU A 74 -26.39 -2.98 -7.12
N ILE A 75 -26.53 -1.78 -7.66
CA ILE A 75 -27.71 -1.38 -8.45
C ILE A 75 -27.44 -1.56 -9.95
N SER A 76 -26.75 -0.61 -10.58
CA SER A 76 -26.45 -0.64 -12.02
C SER A 76 -25.02 -0.21 -12.33
N GLY A 77 -24.18 -0.02 -11.32
CA GLY A 77 -22.78 0.37 -11.48
C GLY A 77 -21.82 -0.79 -11.72
N SER A 78 -22.30 -2.05 -11.74
CA SER A 78 -21.44 -3.23 -12.00
C SER A 78 -21.44 -3.55 -13.50
N SER A 79 -20.56 -2.88 -14.25
CA SER A 79 -20.32 -3.19 -15.65
C SER A 79 -19.66 -4.57 -15.81
N THR A 80 -19.87 -5.24 -16.95
CA THR A 80 -19.13 -6.47 -17.30
C THR A 80 -17.61 -6.25 -17.38
N ALA A 81 -17.15 -5.01 -17.49
CA ALA A 81 -15.72 -4.69 -17.36
C ALA A 81 -15.14 -5.10 -15.99
N TYR A 82 -15.93 -4.97 -14.91
CA TYR A 82 -15.50 -5.46 -13.58
C TYR A 82 -15.30 -6.97 -13.59
N GLU A 83 -16.23 -7.73 -14.16
CA GLU A 83 -16.17 -9.20 -14.23
C GLU A 83 -14.92 -9.67 -14.98
N GLU A 84 -14.63 -9.04 -16.13
CA GLU A 84 -13.43 -9.34 -16.90
C GLU A 84 -12.15 -9.13 -16.10
N ILE A 85 -12.04 -8.00 -15.40
CA ILE A 85 -10.84 -7.64 -14.62
C ILE A 85 -10.74 -8.51 -13.37
N GLU A 86 -11.85 -8.72 -12.65
CA GLU A 86 -11.90 -9.55 -11.44
C GLU A 86 -11.53 -11.01 -11.76
N THR A 87 -12.00 -11.54 -12.88
CA THR A 87 -11.65 -12.89 -13.36
C THR A 87 -10.16 -12.99 -13.69
N MET A 88 -9.62 -11.98 -14.39
CA MET A 88 -8.19 -11.93 -14.72
C MET A 88 -7.30 -11.88 -13.48
N LEU A 89 -7.65 -11.05 -12.48
CA LEU A 89 -6.91 -10.93 -11.24
C LEU A 89 -6.96 -12.20 -10.40
N ALA A 90 -8.15 -12.79 -10.25
CA ALA A 90 -8.35 -14.04 -9.52
C ALA A 90 -7.52 -15.17 -10.15
N GLY A 91 -7.59 -15.31 -11.48
CA GLY A 91 -6.82 -16.32 -12.22
C GLY A 91 -5.32 -16.13 -12.13
N TRP A 92 -4.84 -14.87 -12.21
CA TRP A 92 -3.40 -14.57 -12.11
C TRP A 92 -2.82 -14.91 -10.74
N LEU A 93 -3.57 -14.63 -9.66
CA LEU A 93 -3.08 -14.81 -8.29
C LEU A 93 -3.56 -16.13 -7.64
N GLY A 94 -4.31 -16.97 -8.39
CA GLY A 94 -4.73 -18.29 -7.94
C GLY A 94 -5.83 -18.28 -6.88
N TYR A 95 -6.68 -17.24 -6.85
CA TYR A 95 -7.84 -17.15 -5.98
C TYR A 95 -9.13 -17.51 -6.72
N SER A 96 -10.15 -17.95 -5.98
CA SER A 96 -11.46 -18.29 -6.57
C SER A 96 -12.26 -17.04 -6.96
N ALA A 97 -12.02 -15.92 -6.28
CA ALA A 97 -12.74 -14.67 -6.50
C ALA A 97 -11.85 -13.44 -6.32
N CYS A 98 -12.23 -12.38 -7.01
CA CYS A 98 -11.73 -11.03 -6.80
C CYS A 98 -12.90 -10.06 -6.70
N THR A 99 -12.75 -9.00 -5.92
CA THR A 99 -13.71 -7.90 -5.81
C THR A 99 -12.96 -6.58 -5.93
N ILE A 100 -13.32 -5.74 -6.90
CA ILE A 100 -12.75 -4.40 -7.07
C ILE A 100 -13.57 -3.39 -6.26
N LEU A 101 -12.89 -2.53 -5.52
CA LEU A 101 -13.42 -1.41 -4.74
C LEU A 101 -12.80 -0.08 -5.18
N ASN A 102 -13.29 1.03 -4.64
CA ASN A 102 -12.83 2.36 -5.05
C ASN A 102 -11.41 2.67 -4.60
N SER A 103 -10.95 2.10 -3.50
CA SER A 103 -9.58 2.27 -3.01
C SER A 103 -9.12 1.07 -2.17
N GLY A 104 -7.82 0.96 -1.91
CA GLY A 104 -7.30 -0.01 -0.93
C GLY A 104 -7.81 0.27 0.48
N TYR A 105 -8.06 1.55 0.81
CA TYR A 105 -8.67 1.93 2.09
C TYR A 105 -10.08 1.34 2.21
N ASP A 106 -10.92 1.51 1.17
CA ASP A 106 -12.27 0.94 1.12
C ASP A 106 -12.24 -0.59 1.13
N ALA A 107 -11.22 -1.21 0.53
CA ALA A 107 -11.05 -2.66 0.55
C ALA A 107 -10.91 -3.18 1.98
N ASN A 108 -10.03 -2.58 2.78
CA ASN A 108 -9.87 -2.96 4.18
C ASN A 108 -11.12 -2.69 5.02
N LEU A 109 -11.78 -1.54 4.84
CA LEU A 109 -13.04 -1.25 5.53
C LEU A 109 -14.15 -2.25 5.16
N ALA A 110 -14.30 -2.57 3.87
CA ALA A 110 -15.31 -3.52 3.39
C ALA A 110 -15.05 -4.92 3.93
N LEU A 111 -13.77 -5.34 3.95
CA LEU A 111 -13.39 -6.66 4.44
C LEU A 111 -13.75 -6.83 5.91
N PHE A 112 -13.43 -5.87 6.78
CA PHE A 112 -13.78 -6.00 8.19
C PHE A 112 -15.29 -5.88 8.46
N ASN A 113 -16.05 -5.24 7.58
CA ASN A 113 -17.52 -5.18 7.71
C ASN A 113 -18.18 -6.55 7.59
N ILE A 114 -17.62 -7.50 6.84
CA ILE A 114 -18.23 -8.84 6.70
C ILE A 114 -18.15 -9.66 8.00
N PHE A 115 -17.20 -9.34 8.87
CA PHE A 115 -17.05 -10.01 10.17
C PHE A 115 -17.84 -9.33 11.29
N LYS A 116 -18.49 -8.19 11.02
CA LYS A 116 -19.32 -7.50 12.00
C LYS A 116 -20.40 -8.43 12.55
N ASN A 117 -20.63 -8.37 13.85
CA ASN A 117 -21.56 -9.22 14.59
C ASN A 117 -21.14 -10.71 14.67
N THR A 118 -19.90 -11.02 14.36
CA THR A 118 -19.31 -12.33 14.69
C THR A 118 -18.56 -12.25 16.02
N ASN A 119 -18.19 -13.41 16.57
CA ASN A 119 -17.34 -13.51 17.76
C ASN A 119 -15.85 -13.69 17.41
N CYS A 120 -15.44 -13.26 16.21
CA CYS A 120 -14.05 -13.35 15.78
C CYS A 120 -13.12 -12.46 16.63
N VAL A 121 -11.90 -12.94 16.85
CA VAL A 121 -10.81 -12.16 17.44
C VAL A 121 -9.77 -11.88 16.39
N VAL A 122 -9.38 -10.60 16.26
CA VAL A 122 -8.40 -10.13 15.25
C VAL A 122 -7.06 -9.90 15.91
N PHE A 123 -6.03 -10.61 15.44
CA PHE A 123 -4.63 -10.44 15.80
C PHE A 123 -3.96 -9.55 14.75
N SER A 124 -3.65 -8.33 15.12
CA SER A 124 -3.16 -7.28 14.21
C SER A 124 -1.76 -6.86 14.58
N ASP A 125 -0.87 -6.76 13.58
CA ASP A 125 0.44 -6.14 13.78
C ASP A 125 0.28 -4.69 14.26
N GLN A 126 1.15 -4.28 15.16
CA GLN A 126 1.15 -2.96 15.79
C GLN A 126 1.28 -1.82 14.76
N GLU A 127 1.99 -2.04 13.65
CA GLU A 127 2.26 -1.04 12.63
C GLU A 127 1.42 -1.19 11.35
N ASN A 128 0.37 -1.99 11.41
CA ASN A 128 -0.57 -2.12 10.30
C ASN A 128 -1.12 -0.77 9.85
N HIS A 129 -1.40 -0.67 8.55
CA HIS A 129 -1.92 0.53 7.92
C HIS A 129 -3.22 1.04 8.58
N ALA A 130 -3.41 2.35 8.60
CA ALA A 130 -4.56 3.02 9.22
C ALA A 130 -5.91 2.46 8.76
N SER A 131 -6.05 2.04 7.50
CA SER A 131 -7.29 1.45 6.98
C SER A 131 -7.64 0.11 7.63
N ILE A 132 -6.63 -0.70 8.00
CA ILE A 132 -6.80 -1.94 8.74
C ILE A 132 -7.28 -1.62 10.16
N ILE A 133 -6.61 -0.67 10.82
CA ILE A 133 -6.96 -0.22 12.18
C ILE A 133 -8.40 0.31 12.22
N ASP A 134 -8.77 1.14 11.24
CA ASP A 134 -10.11 1.71 11.16
C ASP A 134 -11.16 0.65 10.80
N GLY A 135 -10.84 -0.27 9.90
CA GLY A 135 -11.71 -1.40 9.56
C GLY A 135 -12.05 -2.26 10.78
N ILE A 136 -11.04 -2.65 11.56
CA ILE A 136 -11.22 -3.42 12.80
C ILE A 136 -12.05 -2.60 13.80
N LYS A 137 -11.73 -1.32 13.99
CA LYS A 137 -12.46 -0.44 14.91
C LYS A 137 -13.94 -0.30 14.56
N LEU A 138 -14.23 -0.09 13.27
CA LEU A 138 -15.61 0.08 12.78
C LEU A 138 -16.42 -1.21 12.80
N SER A 139 -15.77 -2.36 12.70
CA SER A 139 -16.43 -3.66 12.82
C SER A 139 -16.88 -3.98 14.24
N GLY A 140 -16.24 -3.39 15.26
CA GLY A 140 -16.48 -3.67 16.67
C GLY A 140 -15.90 -5.01 17.14
N LEU A 141 -15.03 -5.65 16.36
CA LEU A 141 -14.39 -6.90 16.70
C LEU A 141 -13.42 -6.75 17.87
N GLU A 142 -13.29 -7.80 18.65
CA GLU A 142 -12.20 -7.91 19.62
C GLU A 142 -10.86 -7.90 18.88
N LYS A 143 -9.92 -7.05 19.33
CA LYS A 143 -8.60 -6.94 18.73
C LYS A 143 -7.50 -7.22 19.73
N VAL A 144 -6.50 -7.96 19.29
CA VAL A 144 -5.26 -8.24 20.00
C VAL A 144 -4.11 -7.71 19.17
N ILE A 145 -3.45 -6.67 19.68
CA ILE A 145 -2.30 -6.08 18.97
C ILE A 145 -1.04 -6.83 19.39
N TYR A 146 -0.29 -7.36 18.43
CA TYR A 146 1.03 -7.95 18.69
C TYR A 146 2.14 -6.99 18.25
N LYS A 147 3.33 -7.16 18.83
CA LYS A 147 4.49 -6.32 18.54
C LYS A 147 4.88 -6.47 17.07
N HIS A 148 5.31 -5.36 16.49
CA HIS A 148 5.70 -5.30 15.09
C HIS A 148 6.69 -6.41 14.71
N LEU A 149 6.33 -7.22 13.70
CA LEU A 149 7.09 -8.37 13.17
C LEU A 149 7.49 -9.44 14.21
N ASP A 150 6.97 -9.38 15.43
CA ASP A 150 7.31 -10.32 16.51
C ASP A 150 6.37 -11.54 16.46
N ILE A 151 6.80 -12.56 15.70
CA ILE A 151 6.06 -13.83 15.54
C ILE A 151 5.90 -14.57 16.87
N ALA A 152 6.89 -14.46 17.77
CA ALA A 152 6.80 -15.10 19.08
C ALA A 152 5.75 -14.41 19.98
N ASP A 153 5.65 -13.07 19.94
CA ASP A 153 4.59 -12.34 20.64
C ASP A 153 3.21 -12.66 20.04
N LEU A 154 3.10 -12.76 18.71
CA LEU A 154 1.87 -13.20 18.05
C LEU A 154 1.44 -14.58 18.53
N GLU A 155 2.35 -15.54 18.53
CA GLU A 155 2.06 -16.90 18.96
C GLU A 155 1.63 -16.95 20.43
N LYS A 156 2.36 -16.29 21.33
CA LYS A 156 2.01 -16.18 22.77
C LYS A 156 0.62 -15.56 22.98
N ARG A 157 0.17 -14.69 22.09
CA ARG A 157 -1.18 -14.10 22.17
C ARG A 157 -2.23 -15.06 21.66
N LEU A 158 -1.95 -15.80 20.57
CA LEU A 158 -2.83 -16.85 20.05
C LEU A 158 -3.08 -17.97 21.08
N GLU A 159 -2.05 -18.34 21.85
CA GLU A 159 -2.17 -19.35 22.93
C GLU A 159 -3.20 -18.99 24.02
N LYS A 160 -3.47 -17.70 24.22
CA LYS A 160 -4.49 -17.24 25.18
C LYS A 160 -5.93 -17.47 24.72
N TYR A 161 -6.11 -17.87 23.43
CA TYR A 161 -7.40 -18.17 22.83
C TYR A 161 -7.48 -19.65 22.41
N PRO A 162 -7.40 -20.61 23.36
CA PRO A 162 -7.35 -22.04 23.06
C PRO A 162 -8.67 -22.58 22.52
N ASN A 163 -9.79 -21.86 22.73
CA ASN A 163 -11.09 -22.26 22.24
C ASN A 163 -11.15 -22.22 20.72
N GLN A 164 -11.24 -23.39 20.08
CA GLN A 164 -11.32 -23.52 18.63
C GLN A 164 -12.64 -23.02 18.02
N ASN A 165 -13.69 -22.87 18.86
CA ASN A 165 -14.97 -22.33 18.40
C ASN A 165 -14.96 -20.80 18.26
N ILE A 166 -13.91 -20.12 18.72
CA ILE A 166 -13.71 -18.67 18.49
C ILE A 166 -12.88 -18.53 17.22
N PRO A 167 -13.45 -18.02 16.10
CA PRO A 167 -12.70 -17.78 14.89
C PRO A 167 -11.60 -16.73 15.12
N LYS A 168 -10.43 -17.00 14.61
CA LYS A 168 -9.26 -16.14 14.75
C LYS A 168 -8.87 -15.59 13.37
N ILE A 169 -8.55 -14.32 13.33
CA ILE A 169 -8.06 -13.64 12.14
C ILE A 169 -6.67 -13.10 12.45
N ILE A 170 -5.67 -13.48 11.66
CA ILE A 170 -4.34 -12.88 11.69
C ILE A 170 -4.27 -11.90 10.51
N ILE A 171 -3.89 -10.65 10.77
CA ILE A 171 -3.73 -9.64 9.72
C ILE A 171 -2.42 -8.88 9.87
N SER A 172 -1.74 -8.67 8.73
CA SER A 172 -0.53 -7.87 8.62
C SER A 172 -0.44 -7.20 7.25
N ASP A 173 0.25 -6.05 7.18
CA ASP A 173 0.84 -5.60 5.93
C ASP A 173 1.95 -6.59 5.52
N SER A 174 2.08 -6.89 4.24
CA SER A 174 3.18 -7.72 3.71
C SER A 174 4.48 -6.94 3.62
N VAL A 175 4.37 -5.67 3.24
CA VAL A 175 5.44 -4.67 3.22
C VAL A 175 4.89 -3.40 3.85
N PHE A 176 5.51 -2.96 4.93
CA PHE A 176 5.06 -1.80 5.70
C PHE A 176 5.39 -0.49 4.99
N SER A 177 4.41 0.41 4.93
CA SER A 177 4.45 1.61 4.09
C SER A 177 5.44 2.67 4.55
N THR A 178 5.80 2.69 5.83
CA THR A 178 6.66 3.71 6.45
C THR A 178 8.14 3.41 6.28
N ASN A 179 8.55 2.21 6.65
CA ASN A 179 9.93 1.78 6.77
C ASN A 179 10.34 0.70 5.77
N GLY A 180 9.37 0.11 5.04
CA GLY A 180 9.63 -0.94 4.06
C GLY A 180 9.99 -2.29 4.68
N ASP A 181 9.70 -2.50 5.95
CA ASP A 181 9.86 -3.80 6.60
C ASP A 181 8.96 -4.84 5.92
N VAL A 182 9.42 -6.09 5.92
CA VAL A 182 8.78 -7.20 5.22
C VAL A 182 8.45 -8.30 6.21
N VAL A 183 7.19 -8.73 6.22
CA VAL A 183 6.74 -9.84 7.07
C VAL A 183 7.20 -11.19 6.53
N ASP A 184 7.49 -12.13 7.42
CA ASP A 184 7.70 -13.54 7.04
C ASP A 184 6.35 -14.24 6.86
N ILE A 185 5.88 -14.31 5.61
CA ILE A 185 4.60 -14.92 5.25
C ILE A 185 4.58 -16.41 5.61
N GLY A 186 5.70 -17.12 5.45
CA GLY A 186 5.78 -18.55 5.78
C GLY A 186 5.53 -18.81 7.26
N GLN A 187 6.06 -17.97 8.15
CA GLN A 187 5.80 -18.09 9.58
C GLN A 187 4.33 -17.77 9.92
N LEU A 188 3.73 -16.76 9.28
CA LEU A 188 2.30 -16.44 9.46
C LEU A 188 1.40 -17.60 9.00
N VAL A 189 1.71 -18.20 7.85
CA VAL A 189 0.98 -19.39 7.33
C VAL A 189 1.13 -20.55 8.30
N SER A 190 2.29 -20.78 8.89
CA SER A 190 2.52 -21.83 9.89
C SER A 190 1.65 -21.60 11.14
N LEU A 191 1.60 -20.38 11.65
CA LEU A 191 0.73 -20.04 12.79
C LEU A 191 -0.74 -20.15 12.44
N LYS A 192 -1.16 -19.71 11.26
CA LYS A 192 -2.52 -19.89 10.78
C LYS A 192 -2.96 -21.34 10.87
N HIS A 193 -2.15 -22.27 10.38
CA HIS A 193 -2.46 -23.70 10.43
C HIS A 193 -2.47 -24.23 11.86
N LYS A 194 -1.47 -23.86 12.67
CA LYS A 194 -1.37 -24.31 14.07
C LYS A 194 -2.57 -23.91 14.92
N TYR A 195 -3.10 -22.68 14.71
CA TYR A 195 -4.17 -22.12 15.54
C TYR A 195 -5.54 -22.10 14.85
N ASN A 196 -5.67 -22.71 13.67
CA ASN A 196 -6.88 -22.71 12.85
C ASN A 196 -7.43 -21.28 12.65
N ALA A 197 -6.58 -20.38 12.20
CA ALA A 197 -6.91 -18.97 11.96
C ALA A 197 -7.08 -18.68 10.47
N THR A 198 -7.81 -17.63 10.14
CA THR A 198 -7.83 -17.02 8.80
C THR A 198 -6.67 -16.03 8.68
N LEU A 199 -5.86 -16.16 7.65
CA LEU A 199 -4.75 -15.23 7.37
C LEU A 199 -5.15 -14.23 6.29
N ILE A 200 -5.08 -12.95 6.64
CA ILE A 200 -5.29 -11.81 5.75
C ILE A 200 -3.97 -11.06 5.58
N LEU A 201 -3.61 -10.71 4.34
CA LEU A 201 -2.47 -9.82 4.07
C LEU A 201 -2.92 -8.61 3.25
N ASP A 202 -2.52 -7.42 3.69
CA ASP A 202 -2.51 -6.24 2.83
C ASP A 202 -1.20 -6.23 2.03
N VAL A 203 -1.32 -6.46 0.75
CA VAL A 203 -0.18 -6.54 -0.18
C VAL A 203 0.01 -5.26 -0.99
N SER A 204 -0.54 -4.15 -0.53
CA SER A 204 -0.51 -2.87 -1.27
C SER A 204 0.89 -2.44 -1.71
N HIS A 205 1.92 -2.72 -0.92
CA HIS A 205 3.30 -2.35 -1.23
C HIS A 205 4.15 -3.49 -1.82
N SER A 206 3.60 -4.70 -1.93
CA SER A 206 4.23 -5.86 -2.58
C SER A 206 3.48 -6.35 -3.82
N PHE A 207 2.22 -5.91 -4.02
CA PHE A 207 1.37 -6.30 -5.15
C PHE A 207 2.06 -6.03 -6.49
N GLY A 208 2.27 -7.09 -7.26
CA GLY A 208 2.92 -7.02 -8.56
C GLY A 208 4.46 -6.80 -8.52
N ILE A 209 5.05 -6.59 -7.35
CA ILE A 209 6.49 -6.53 -7.13
C ILE A 209 7.01 -7.91 -6.74
N GLU A 210 6.37 -8.52 -5.75
CA GLU A 210 6.67 -9.88 -5.32
C GLU A 210 6.04 -10.92 -6.26
N ASN A 211 6.64 -12.11 -6.28
CA ASN A 211 6.08 -13.23 -7.00
C ASN A 211 4.79 -13.70 -6.31
N TYR A 212 3.73 -14.00 -7.08
CA TYR A 212 2.47 -14.49 -6.53
C TYR A 212 2.61 -15.78 -5.72
N SER A 213 3.62 -16.62 -6.01
CA SER A 213 3.92 -17.82 -5.22
C SER A 213 4.24 -17.52 -3.75
N ASN A 214 4.67 -16.31 -3.44
CA ASN A 214 4.94 -15.88 -2.07
C ASN A 214 3.66 -15.76 -1.22
N TYR A 215 2.48 -15.67 -1.85
CA TYR A 215 1.20 -15.56 -1.14
C TYR A 215 0.49 -16.89 -0.95
N GLN A 216 1.13 -18.02 -1.28
CA GLN A 216 0.54 -19.33 -1.07
C GLN A 216 0.22 -19.57 0.42
N GLY A 217 -0.98 -20.09 0.66
CA GLY A 217 -1.47 -20.32 2.02
C GLY A 217 -2.15 -19.12 2.69
N VAL A 218 -2.15 -17.95 2.07
CA VAL A 218 -2.92 -16.78 2.54
C VAL A 218 -4.36 -16.90 2.07
N ASP A 219 -5.33 -16.67 2.96
CA ASP A 219 -6.75 -16.85 2.64
C ASP A 219 -7.34 -15.66 1.90
N ILE A 220 -6.94 -14.45 2.29
CA ILE A 220 -7.46 -13.21 1.74
C ILE A 220 -6.31 -12.22 1.53
N LEU A 221 -6.23 -11.67 0.31
CA LEU A 221 -5.37 -10.52 0.03
C LEU A 221 -6.21 -9.27 -0.15
N THR A 222 -5.74 -8.17 0.42
CA THR A 222 -6.22 -6.82 0.07
C THR A 222 -5.09 -6.03 -0.57
N SER A 223 -5.41 -5.16 -1.51
CA SER A 223 -4.40 -4.30 -2.12
C SER A 223 -4.97 -3.00 -2.64
N SER A 224 -4.14 -1.96 -2.63
CA SER A 224 -4.34 -0.76 -3.44
C SER A 224 -3.72 -0.94 -4.82
N LEU A 225 -4.46 -0.61 -5.87
CA LEU A 225 -3.96 -0.60 -7.25
C LEU A 225 -3.22 0.71 -7.59
N SER A 226 -3.20 1.70 -6.69
CA SER A 226 -2.58 3.00 -6.96
C SER A 226 -1.05 3.01 -6.83
N LYS A 227 -0.44 1.88 -6.49
CA LYS A 227 1.00 1.76 -6.30
C LYS A 227 1.66 1.09 -7.52
N ALA A 228 2.28 -0.07 -7.39
CA ALA A 228 2.97 -0.71 -8.52
C ALA A 228 2.10 -0.98 -9.75
N CYS A 229 0.78 -1.14 -9.59
CA CYS A 229 -0.15 -1.23 -10.71
C CYS A 229 -0.36 0.12 -11.43
N GLY A 230 -0.11 1.25 -10.77
CA GLY A 230 -0.23 2.59 -11.38
C GLY A 230 -1.63 2.95 -11.85
N ALA A 231 -2.68 2.40 -11.20
CA ALA A 231 -4.08 2.69 -11.49
C ALA A 231 -4.84 2.96 -10.18
N TYR A 232 -5.99 3.61 -10.24
CA TYR A 232 -6.74 3.90 -9.03
C TYR A 232 -7.77 2.81 -8.74
N GLY A 233 -7.81 2.32 -7.49
CA GLY A 233 -8.75 1.30 -7.03
C GLY A 233 -8.19 0.48 -5.88
N GLY A 234 -9.03 -0.40 -5.34
CA GLY A 234 -8.65 -1.43 -4.39
C GLY A 234 -9.14 -2.80 -4.84
N VAL A 235 -8.53 -3.85 -4.35
CA VAL A 235 -8.96 -5.22 -4.62
C VAL A 235 -8.95 -6.06 -3.36
N ILE A 236 -9.86 -7.04 -3.33
CA ILE A 236 -9.87 -8.15 -2.38
C ILE A 236 -9.86 -9.43 -3.21
N LEU A 237 -8.87 -10.29 -2.99
CA LEU A 237 -8.79 -11.63 -3.56
C LEU A 237 -9.10 -12.64 -2.46
N SER A 238 -9.99 -13.59 -2.73
CA SER A 238 -10.54 -14.46 -1.70
C SER A 238 -11.26 -15.68 -2.27
N SER A 239 -11.95 -16.43 -1.40
CA SER A 239 -12.97 -17.40 -1.80
C SER A 239 -14.25 -16.73 -2.32
N ASN A 240 -15.11 -17.51 -2.99
CA ASN A 240 -16.42 -17.06 -3.43
C ASN A 240 -17.32 -16.65 -2.25
N ASP A 241 -17.28 -17.39 -1.14
CA ASP A 241 -18.08 -17.09 0.05
C ASP A 241 -17.74 -15.70 0.63
N VAL A 242 -16.45 -15.33 0.65
CA VAL A 242 -16.03 -13.99 1.07
C VAL A 242 -16.53 -12.93 0.09
N LYS A 243 -16.50 -13.19 -1.22
CA LYS A 243 -17.06 -12.28 -2.23
C LYS A 243 -18.56 -12.09 -2.03
N ASP A 244 -19.30 -13.15 -1.77
CA ASP A 244 -20.74 -13.07 -1.51
C ASP A 244 -21.03 -12.28 -0.23
N MET A 245 -20.24 -12.48 0.82
CA MET A 245 -20.34 -11.67 2.03
C MET A 245 -20.01 -10.20 1.79
N LEU A 246 -19.02 -9.88 0.96
CA LEU A 246 -18.70 -8.50 0.59
C LEU A 246 -19.85 -7.81 -0.16
N ILE A 247 -20.52 -8.52 -1.08
CA ILE A 247 -21.68 -8.00 -1.81
C ILE A 247 -22.85 -7.71 -0.87
N ASN A 248 -23.01 -8.52 0.19
CA ASN A 248 -24.15 -8.40 1.11
C ASN A 248 -23.89 -7.52 2.33
N HIS A 249 -22.63 -7.36 2.76
CA HIS A 249 -22.27 -6.68 4.01
C HIS A 249 -21.16 -5.64 3.86
N GLY A 250 -20.40 -5.63 2.76
CA GLY A 250 -19.29 -4.71 2.51
C GLY A 250 -19.78 -3.28 2.22
N ARG A 251 -20.03 -2.49 3.25
CA ARG A 251 -20.62 -1.15 3.12
C ARG A 251 -19.95 -0.24 2.09
N PRO A 252 -18.60 -0.15 2.01
CA PRO A 252 -17.94 0.64 0.96
C PRO A 252 -18.25 0.15 -0.46
N LEU A 253 -18.49 -1.15 -0.66
CA LEU A 253 -18.90 -1.71 -1.95
C LEU A 253 -20.35 -1.37 -2.29
N ILE A 254 -21.24 -1.49 -1.30
CA ILE A 254 -22.69 -1.37 -1.47
C ILE A 254 -23.13 0.08 -1.67
N TYR A 255 -22.60 1.00 -0.84
CA TYR A 255 -23.10 2.36 -0.70
C TYR A 255 -22.25 3.43 -1.38
N SER A 256 -21.18 3.04 -2.07
CA SER A 256 -20.39 3.95 -2.90
C SER A 256 -20.81 3.85 -4.36
N SER A 257 -20.67 4.94 -5.12
CA SER A 257 -20.74 4.87 -6.58
C SER A 257 -19.59 4.01 -7.13
N SER A 258 -19.84 3.34 -8.25
CA SER A 258 -18.84 2.57 -8.95
C SER A 258 -17.70 3.45 -9.47
N LEU A 259 -16.53 2.86 -9.67
CA LEU A 259 -15.44 3.52 -10.39
C LEU A 259 -15.88 3.94 -11.79
N PRO A 260 -15.41 5.08 -12.28
CA PRO A 260 -15.60 5.47 -13.67
C PRO A 260 -15.03 4.41 -14.62
N ILE A 261 -15.69 4.18 -15.73
CA ILE A 261 -15.29 3.14 -16.71
C ILE A 261 -13.89 3.38 -17.28
N TYR A 262 -13.50 4.64 -17.49
CA TYR A 262 -12.14 4.95 -17.93
C TYR A 262 -11.08 4.50 -16.92
N ASN A 263 -11.42 4.49 -15.62
CA ASN A 263 -10.50 3.98 -14.60
C ASN A 263 -10.37 2.44 -14.67
N LEU A 264 -11.46 1.72 -14.98
CA LEU A 264 -11.42 0.27 -15.24
C LEU A 264 -10.55 -0.07 -16.45
N TYR A 265 -10.56 0.78 -17.49
CA TYR A 265 -9.64 0.64 -18.61
C TYR A 265 -8.18 0.67 -18.15
N PHE A 266 -7.81 1.66 -17.36
CA PHE A 266 -6.43 1.77 -16.86
C PHE A 266 -6.07 0.62 -15.91
N ILE A 267 -6.99 0.16 -15.07
CA ILE A 267 -6.79 -1.02 -14.24
C ILE A 267 -6.50 -2.24 -15.12
N LYS A 268 -7.39 -2.56 -16.06
CA LYS A 268 -7.23 -3.73 -16.97
C LYS A 268 -5.89 -3.70 -17.70
N ARG A 269 -5.63 -2.62 -18.40
CA ARG A 269 -4.40 -2.41 -19.17
C ARG A 269 -3.13 -2.54 -18.31
N ASN A 270 -3.15 -1.93 -17.12
CA ASN A 270 -1.98 -1.95 -16.28
C ASN A 270 -1.76 -3.32 -15.60
N ILE A 271 -2.81 -4.06 -15.28
CA ILE A 271 -2.71 -5.45 -14.82
C ILE A 271 -2.11 -6.35 -15.94
N GLU A 272 -2.57 -6.22 -17.18
CA GLU A 272 -2.00 -6.96 -18.32
C GLU A 272 -0.49 -6.70 -18.46
N LYS A 273 -0.04 -5.45 -18.25
CA LYS A 273 1.39 -5.09 -18.24
C LYS A 273 2.11 -5.60 -17.01
N LEU A 274 1.46 -5.52 -15.85
CA LEU A 274 2.00 -5.93 -14.56
C LEU A 274 2.32 -7.43 -14.55
N ILE A 275 1.46 -8.26 -15.12
CA ILE A 275 1.68 -9.70 -15.24
C ILE A 275 3.02 -10.00 -15.93
N ASN A 276 3.38 -9.23 -16.95
CA ASN A 276 4.57 -9.41 -17.78
C ASN A 276 5.72 -8.45 -17.46
N ALA A 277 5.78 -7.87 -16.23
CA ALA A 277 6.75 -6.82 -15.88
C ALA A 277 8.04 -7.34 -15.21
N ASP A 278 8.54 -8.52 -15.59
CA ASP A 278 9.71 -9.13 -14.94
C ASP A 278 11.00 -8.31 -15.09
N ASP A 279 11.18 -7.65 -16.24
CA ASP A 279 12.28 -6.71 -16.47
C ASP A 279 12.26 -5.55 -15.46
N ARG A 280 11.06 -5.03 -15.18
CA ARG A 280 10.86 -3.93 -14.23
C ARG A 280 11.09 -4.36 -12.80
N ARG A 281 10.60 -5.56 -12.41
CA ARG A 281 10.85 -6.17 -11.09
C ARG A 281 12.33 -6.39 -10.87
N THR A 282 13.02 -6.96 -11.87
CA THR A 282 14.45 -7.22 -11.81
C THR A 282 15.25 -5.94 -11.62
N LYS A 283 14.96 -4.90 -12.40
CA LYS A 283 15.60 -3.60 -12.26
C LYS A 283 15.35 -2.98 -10.89
N LEU A 284 14.08 -2.96 -10.44
CA LEU A 284 13.73 -2.41 -9.14
C LEU A 284 14.44 -3.10 -7.98
N ASN A 285 14.52 -4.44 -8.03
CA ASN A 285 15.24 -5.23 -7.03
C ASN A 285 16.76 -4.94 -7.05
N SER A 286 17.36 -4.77 -8.23
CA SER A 286 18.77 -4.37 -8.36
C SER A 286 19.03 -3.00 -7.76
N LEU A 287 18.17 -2.02 -8.03
CA LEU A 287 18.26 -0.69 -7.44
C LEU A 287 18.07 -0.71 -5.91
N SER A 288 17.17 -1.55 -5.41
CA SER A 288 16.97 -1.72 -3.96
C SER A 288 18.23 -2.29 -3.29
N LYS A 289 18.85 -3.31 -3.89
CA LYS A 289 20.12 -3.88 -3.40
C LYS A 289 21.25 -2.86 -3.44
N TYR A 290 21.36 -2.11 -4.53
CA TYR A 290 22.36 -1.05 -4.66
C TYR A 290 22.19 0.03 -3.60
N PHE A 291 20.95 0.47 -3.36
CA PHE A 291 20.64 1.42 -2.30
C PHE A 291 21.05 0.90 -0.92
N ASN A 292 20.77 -0.38 -0.62
CA ASN A 292 21.16 -1.01 0.64
C ASN A 292 22.70 -1.06 0.81
N GLN A 293 23.46 -1.23 -0.27
CA GLN A 293 24.91 -1.17 -0.22
C GLN A 293 25.42 0.23 0.17
N LYS A 294 24.79 1.27 -0.36
CA LYS A 294 25.12 2.67 -0.01
C LYS A 294 24.74 2.99 1.44
N LEU A 295 23.57 2.54 1.91
CA LEU A 295 23.15 2.74 3.30
C LEU A 295 24.12 2.14 4.33
N LYS A 296 24.76 1.02 4.02
CA LYS A 296 25.77 0.41 4.90
C LYS A 296 26.99 1.31 5.15
N ALA A 297 27.26 2.24 4.26
CA ALA A 297 28.36 3.19 4.41
C ALA A 297 28.00 4.38 5.31
N LEU A 298 26.71 4.62 5.55
CA LEU A 298 26.22 5.62 6.48
C LEU A 298 26.04 4.99 7.87
N ASN A 299 26.40 5.72 8.90
CA ASN A 299 26.17 5.29 10.29
C ASN A 299 24.76 5.66 10.76
N VAL A 300 23.73 5.16 10.05
CA VAL A 300 22.32 5.49 10.29
C VAL A 300 21.50 4.22 10.52
N ASN A 301 20.36 4.36 11.18
CA ASN A 301 19.41 3.27 11.28
C ASN A 301 18.62 3.12 9.97
N TYR A 302 18.60 1.91 9.42
CA TYR A 302 17.91 1.57 8.17
C TYR A 302 17.43 0.13 8.16
N ASN A 303 16.49 -0.23 7.29
CA ASN A 303 16.19 -1.62 7.01
C ASN A 303 17.01 -2.16 5.83
N SER A 304 17.36 -3.44 5.89
CA SER A 304 18.09 -4.15 4.83
C SER A 304 17.19 -4.91 3.87
N SER A 305 15.86 -4.73 3.96
CA SER A 305 14.89 -5.40 3.08
C SER A 305 15.13 -5.02 1.61
N ASN A 306 14.74 -5.90 0.69
CA ASN A 306 14.77 -5.59 -0.74
C ASN A 306 13.49 -4.86 -1.21
N SER A 307 12.62 -4.40 -0.31
CA SER A 307 11.47 -3.60 -0.69
C SER A 307 11.91 -2.30 -1.37
N PRO A 308 11.09 -1.69 -2.23
CA PRO A 308 11.44 -0.42 -2.86
C PRO A 308 11.33 0.78 -1.91
N ILE A 309 10.89 0.55 -0.69
CA ILE A 309 10.77 1.57 0.36
C ILE A 309 12.00 1.53 1.22
N LYS A 310 12.65 2.67 1.37
CA LYS A 310 13.83 2.88 2.20
C LYS A 310 13.58 4.01 3.17
N PHE A 311 14.28 4.01 4.29
CA PHE A 311 14.26 5.12 5.22
C PHE A 311 15.64 5.42 5.77
N ILE A 312 15.79 6.64 6.26
CA ILE A 312 16.92 7.12 7.06
C ILE A 312 16.30 7.78 8.29
N GLU A 313 16.55 7.21 9.47
CA GLU A 313 16.05 7.71 10.74
C GLU A 313 17.03 8.72 11.33
N PHE A 314 16.49 9.73 12.01
CA PHE A 314 17.24 10.77 12.70
C PHE A 314 16.85 10.80 14.18
N ASP A 315 17.77 11.24 15.03
CA ASP A 315 17.51 11.32 16.46
C ASP A 315 16.64 12.53 16.83
N ASP A 316 16.70 13.61 16.04
CA ASP A 316 15.91 14.80 16.28
C ASP A 316 15.22 15.34 15.01
N ILE A 317 14.20 16.18 15.24
CA ILE A 317 13.35 16.75 14.18
C ILE A 317 14.12 17.74 13.32
N GLU A 318 15.00 18.54 13.95
CA GLU A 318 15.73 19.62 13.27
C GLU A 318 16.74 19.06 12.28
N ALA A 319 17.50 18.02 12.66
CA ALA A 319 18.41 17.32 11.75
C ALA A 319 17.67 16.75 10.54
N ALA A 320 16.56 16.03 10.78
CA ALA A 320 15.76 15.45 9.69
C ALA A 320 15.20 16.53 8.74
N GLU A 321 14.73 17.67 9.30
CA GLU A 321 14.19 18.77 8.50
C GLU A 321 15.27 19.48 7.70
N ASN A 322 16.44 19.72 8.29
CA ASN A 322 17.58 20.33 7.62
C ASN A 322 18.04 19.50 6.43
N ILE A 323 18.21 18.19 6.61
CA ILE A 323 18.55 17.27 5.51
C ILE A 323 17.47 17.27 4.43
N HIS A 324 16.18 17.22 4.81
CA HIS A 324 15.08 17.29 3.84
C HIS A 324 15.14 18.60 3.02
N GLN A 325 15.38 19.74 3.66
CA GLN A 325 15.50 21.04 2.97
C GLN A 325 16.76 21.11 2.10
N THR A 326 17.88 20.55 2.55
CA THR A 326 19.11 20.46 1.75
C THR A 326 18.89 19.63 0.50
N LEU A 327 18.28 18.45 0.62
CA LEU A 327 17.90 17.62 -0.53
C LEU A 327 17.01 18.39 -1.52
N LEU A 328 16.02 19.12 -1.03
CA LEU A 328 15.14 19.94 -1.87
C LEU A 328 15.91 21.08 -2.57
N LYS A 329 16.85 21.74 -1.90
CA LYS A 329 17.74 22.76 -2.51
C LYS A 329 18.57 22.15 -3.65
N HIS A 330 18.99 20.90 -3.51
CA HIS A 330 19.74 20.14 -4.53
C HIS A 330 18.86 19.38 -5.51
N HIS A 331 17.57 19.75 -5.64
CA HIS A 331 16.62 19.16 -6.59
C HIS A 331 16.32 17.69 -6.37
N VAL A 332 16.33 17.24 -5.12
CA VAL A 332 15.91 15.90 -4.70
C VAL A 332 14.72 16.01 -3.74
N PHE A 333 13.61 15.36 -4.06
CA PHE A 333 12.40 15.42 -3.26
C PHE A 333 12.11 14.05 -2.62
N THR A 334 12.12 14.01 -1.28
CA THR A 334 11.87 12.85 -0.44
C THR A 334 10.65 13.09 0.46
N SER A 335 10.05 12.01 1.01
CA SER A 335 9.03 12.18 2.04
C SER A 335 9.71 12.38 3.39
N TYR A 336 9.35 13.46 4.07
CA TYR A 336 9.73 13.71 5.46
C TYR A 336 8.58 13.26 6.39
N LEU A 337 8.84 12.27 7.22
CA LEU A 337 7.89 11.70 8.16
C LEU A 337 8.28 12.06 9.60
N ARG A 338 7.27 12.41 10.41
CA ARG A 338 7.43 12.78 11.82
C ARG A 338 6.19 12.39 12.61
N TYR A 339 6.24 12.56 13.93
CA TYR A 339 5.08 12.34 14.79
C TYR A 339 3.82 13.09 14.26
N PRO A 340 2.62 12.52 14.32
CA PRO A 340 2.29 11.23 14.91
C PRO A 340 2.39 10.03 13.94
N THR A 341 2.91 10.23 12.72
CA THR A 341 2.98 9.15 11.71
C THR A 341 4.03 8.11 12.09
N VAL A 342 5.15 8.58 12.64
CA VAL A 342 6.27 7.75 13.13
C VAL A 342 6.74 8.27 14.49
N THR A 343 7.39 7.41 15.28
CA THR A 343 7.90 7.77 16.60
C THR A 343 9.16 8.61 16.54
N LYS A 344 10.05 8.32 15.59
CA LYS A 344 11.25 9.08 15.29
C LYS A 344 11.17 9.73 13.92
N PRO A 345 11.71 10.93 13.73
CA PRO A 345 11.71 11.59 12.43
C PRO A 345 12.54 10.82 11.43
N MET A 346 12.07 10.74 10.19
CA MET A 346 12.76 10.00 9.14
C MET A 346 12.51 10.58 7.76
N LEU A 347 13.46 10.37 6.87
CA LEU A 347 13.26 10.49 5.43
C LEU A 347 12.84 9.14 4.87
N ARG A 348 11.69 9.09 4.22
CA ARG A 348 11.23 7.92 3.47
C ARG A 348 11.52 8.13 2.00
N ILE A 349 12.15 7.14 1.39
CA ILE A 349 12.62 7.14 0.01
C ILE A 349 11.95 5.98 -0.72
N SER A 350 11.21 6.30 -1.78
CA SER A 350 10.57 5.32 -2.64
C SER A 350 11.37 5.16 -3.93
N LEU A 351 11.91 3.97 -4.17
CA LEU A 351 12.56 3.65 -5.44
C LEU A 351 11.51 3.31 -6.49
N SER A 352 11.78 3.67 -7.73
CA SER A 352 10.95 3.32 -8.87
C SER A 352 11.80 2.81 -10.04
N TYR A 353 11.14 2.14 -10.98
CA TYR A 353 11.75 1.66 -12.23
C TYR A 353 12.51 2.75 -13.00
N PHE A 354 12.09 4.02 -12.87
CA PHE A 354 12.70 5.14 -13.59
C PHE A 354 14.01 5.63 -12.96
N HIS A 355 14.31 5.26 -11.72
CA HIS A 355 15.60 5.57 -11.12
C HIS A 355 16.74 4.79 -11.77
N THR A 356 17.96 5.28 -11.57
CA THR A 356 19.22 4.64 -11.94
C THR A 356 20.18 4.71 -10.75
N GLU A 357 21.29 3.97 -10.81
CA GLU A 357 22.36 4.06 -9.81
C GLU A 357 22.88 5.49 -9.67
N GLN A 358 22.99 6.25 -10.76
CA GLN A 358 23.44 7.64 -10.75
C GLN A 358 22.52 8.56 -9.92
N TYR A 359 21.18 8.34 -9.93
CA TYR A 359 20.27 9.10 -9.07
C TYR A 359 20.48 8.74 -7.60
N ILE A 360 20.75 7.48 -7.31
CA ILE A 360 21.06 7.01 -5.95
C ILE A 360 22.38 7.60 -5.50
N ASP A 361 23.43 7.54 -6.33
CA ASP A 361 24.74 8.15 -6.03
C ASP A 361 24.60 9.63 -5.69
N ARG A 362 23.85 10.37 -6.52
CA ARG A 362 23.60 11.79 -6.29
C ARG A 362 22.91 12.07 -4.96
N LEU A 363 21.93 11.23 -4.56
CA LEU A 363 21.29 11.34 -3.26
C LEU A 363 22.30 11.18 -2.12
N PHE A 364 23.15 10.15 -2.20
CA PHE A 364 24.16 9.87 -1.18
C PHE A 364 25.29 10.89 -1.12
N GLU A 365 25.71 11.47 -2.27
CA GLU A 365 26.65 12.58 -2.30
C GLU A 365 26.16 13.78 -1.48
N ILE A 366 24.86 14.09 -1.56
CA ILE A 366 24.27 15.20 -0.79
C ILE A 366 24.22 14.84 0.69
N LEU A 367 23.82 13.60 1.03
CA LEU A 367 23.79 13.15 2.42
C LEU A 367 25.15 13.18 3.11
N HIS A 368 26.24 12.85 2.40
CA HIS A 368 27.62 12.89 2.92
C HIS A 368 28.21 14.30 3.09
N GLN A 369 27.64 15.33 2.45
CA GLN A 369 28.12 16.70 2.59
C GLN A 369 27.66 17.39 3.89
N GLU A 370 26.69 16.77 4.58
CA GLU A 370 26.06 17.30 5.78
C GLU A 370 26.49 16.52 7.05
N ASP A 371 27.25 15.43 6.90
CA ASP A 371 27.96 14.75 7.99
C ASP A 371 29.28 15.54 8.33
#